data_082ed9b4d82466d83e312107392ef8f0
#
_entry.id   082ed9b4d82466d83e312107392ef8f0
#
_cell.length_a   1.000
_cell.length_b   1.000
_cell.length_c   1.000
_cell.angle_alpha   90.00
_cell.angle_beta   90.00
_cell.angle_gamma   90.00
#
_symmetry.space_group_name_H-M   'P 1'
#
loop_
_entity.id
_entity.type
_entity.pdbx_description
1 polymer ?
#
loop_
_entity_poly.entity_id
_entity_poly.type
_entity_poly.pdbx_seq_one_letter_code
_entity_poly.pdbx_strand_id
1 'polypeptide(L)'
;MNNKKLGTSWERECAELLSKKGYWVHFITPNVAGQQPFDLIAVKDNRPYAIDCKTSASPIFPLSRLEENQLTAFDLWLRCGNRNCLIAIKYNNTFYQVPYDWLAEKGRIDLRKMNGEEV
;
A
#
# COMPACT_ATOMS: atom_id res chain seq x y z
N MET A 1 20.55 0.27 -9.09
CA MET A 1 19.92 0.51 -8.91
C MET A 1 19.18 0.02 -8.50
N ASN A 2 18.24 -0.78 -8.91
CA ASN A 2 18.30 -0.60 -7.59
C ASN A 2 16.92 -0.71 -7.05
N ASN A 3 16.85 -1.00 -5.75
CA ASN A 3 15.59 -1.27 -5.07
C ASN A 3 14.55 -0.18 -5.28
N LYS A 4 15.03 1.05 -5.33
CA LYS A 4 14.16 2.19 -5.55
C LYS A 4 13.46 2.11 -6.91
N LYS A 5 14.20 1.67 -7.92
CA LYS A 5 13.64 1.53 -9.26
C LYS A 5 12.60 0.42 -9.31
N LEU A 6 12.83 -0.69 -8.60
CA LEU A 6 11.88 -1.79 -8.53
C LEU A 6 10.60 -1.37 -7.80
N GLY A 7 10.74 -0.66 -6.68
CA GLY A 7 9.59 -0.14 -5.96
C GLY A 7 8.79 0.81 -6.81
N THR A 8 9.48 1.71 -7.53
CA THR A 8 8.82 2.68 -8.41
C THR A 8 8.04 1.97 -9.51
N SER A 9 8.56 0.86 -10.03
CA SER A 9 7.88 0.09 -11.07
C SER A 9 6.55 -0.46 -10.59
N TRP A 10 6.52 -1.06 -9.40
CA TRP A 10 5.26 -1.57 -8.84
C TRP A 10 4.31 -0.43 -8.46
N GLU A 11 4.84 0.67 -7.90
CA GLU A 11 4.01 1.84 -7.58
C GLU A 11 3.29 2.34 -8.83
N ARG A 12 3.98 2.40 -9.95
CA ARG A 12 3.42 2.85 -11.21
C ARG A 12 2.35 1.89 -11.71
N GLU A 13 2.63 0.61 -11.68
CA GLU A 13 1.67 -0.42 -12.07
C GLU A 13 0.42 -0.36 -11.19
N CYS A 14 0.62 -0.22 -9.89
CA CYS A 14 -0.47 -0.10 -8.92
C CYS A 14 -1.35 1.12 -9.23
N ALA A 15 -0.73 2.27 -9.50
CA ALA A 15 -1.46 3.48 -9.85
C ALA A 15 -2.31 3.27 -11.11
N GLU A 16 -1.79 2.58 -12.12
CA GLU A 16 -2.54 2.29 -13.33
C GLU A 16 -3.73 1.38 -13.05
N LEU A 17 -3.52 0.35 -12.24
CA LEU A 17 -4.60 -0.57 -11.86
C LEU A 17 -5.71 0.17 -11.13
N LEU A 18 -5.36 1.04 -10.19
CA LEU A 18 -6.34 1.82 -9.45
C LEU A 18 -7.05 2.81 -10.36
N SER A 19 -6.32 3.45 -11.26
CA SER A 19 -6.93 4.38 -12.22
C SER A 19 -7.99 3.69 -13.08
N LYS A 20 -7.70 2.48 -13.52
CA LYS A 20 -8.66 1.70 -14.31
C LYS A 20 -9.91 1.34 -13.51
N LYS A 21 -9.80 1.31 -12.19
CA LYS A 21 -10.93 1.04 -11.31
C LYS A 21 -11.71 2.30 -10.94
N GLY A 22 -11.31 3.45 -11.46
CA GLY A 22 -12.01 4.71 -11.22
C GLY A 22 -11.45 5.56 -10.11
N TYR A 23 -10.29 5.22 -9.57
CA TYR A 23 -9.63 6.05 -8.56
C TYR A 23 -8.90 7.20 -9.22
N TRP A 24 -8.91 8.36 -8.57
CA TRP A 24 -7.93 9.41 -8.84
C TRP A 24 -6.71 9.09 -8.00
N VAL A 25 -5.52 9.09 -8.59
CA VAL A 25 -4.30 8.65 -7.90
C VAL A 25 -3.24 9.74 -7.95
N HIS A 26 -2.61 9.98 -6.81
CA HIS A 26 -1.51 10.93 -6.70
C HIS A 26 -0.32 10.26 -6.00
N PHE A 27 0.86 10.39 -6.60
CA PHE A 27 2.10 9.88 -6.01
C PHE A 27 2.59 10.84 -4.93
N ILE A 28 2.99 10.30 -3.79
CA ILE A 28 3.60 11.09 -2.73
C ILE A 28 5.09 11.21 -3.03
N THR A 29 5.58 12.44 -3.12
CA THR A 29 7.00 12.68 -3.35
C THR A 29 7.75 12.59 -2.01
N PRO A 30 8.90 11.89 -1.96
CA PRO A 30 9.68 11.86 -0.73
C PRO A 30 10.10 13.26 -0.32
N ASN A 31 10.14 13.52 0.98
CA ASN A 31 10.62 14.80 1.50
C ASN A 31 12.15 14.87 1.41
N VAL A 32 12.73 15.97 1.90
CA VAL A 32 14.17 16.22 1.83
C VAL A 32 14.98 15.10 2.51
N ALA A 33 14.43 14.49 3.54
CA ALA A 33 15.09 13.41 4.26
C ALA A 33 14.91 12.05 3.58
N GLY A 34 14.18 12.00 2.47
CA GLY A 34 13.93 10.77 1.76
C GLY A 34 12.85 9.90 2.37
N GLN A 35 12.19 10.39 3.39
CA GLN A 35 11.11 9.66 4.04
C GLN A 35 9.77 10.09 3.47
N GLN A 36 8.90 9.13 3.22
CA GLN A 36 7.53 9.42 2.83
C GLN A 36 6.59 8.59 3.68
N PRO A 37 5.41 9.13 4.00
CA PRO A 37 4.49 8.43 4.90
C PRO A 37 3.91 7.15 4.26
N PHE A 38 3.61 7.24 2.97
CA PHE A 38 3.15 6.13 2.16
C PHE A 38 3.32 6.57 0.70
N ASP A 39 3.05 5.67 -0.24
CA ASP A 39 3.41 5.91 -1.64
C ASP A 39 2.38 6.68 -2.45
N LEU A 40 1.10 6.44 -2.20
CA LEU A 40 0.02 7.00 -3.00
C LEU A 40 -1.12 7.51 -2.14
N ILE A 41 -1.79 8.56 -2.63
CA ILE A 41 -3.13 8.90 -2.17
C ILE A 41 -4.06 8.61 -3.35
N ALA A 42 -5.15 7.90 -3.09
CA ALA A 42 -6.15 7.62 -4.11
C ALA A 42 -7.53 8.03 -3.60
N VAL A 43 -8.36 8.52 -4.50
CA VAL A 43 -9.70 8.97 -4.11
C VAL A 43 -10.72 8.33 -5.04
N LYS A 44 -11.78 7.80 -4.46
CA LYS A 44 -12.91 7.26 -5.20
C LYS A 44 -14.16 7.37 -4.35
N ASP A 45 -15.27 7.78 -4.95
CA ASP A 45 -16.55 7.86 -4.26
C ASP A 45 -16.50 8.68 -2.98
N ASN A 46 -15.81 9.83 -3.04
CA ASN A 46 -15.65 10.76 -1.91
C ASN A 46 -14.84 10.18 -0.75
N ARG A 47 -14.10 9.11 -0.99
CA ARG A 47 -13.27 8.47 0.04
C ARG A 47 -11.80 8.55 -0.32
N PRO A 48 -10.99 9.18 0.54
CA PRO A 48 -9.55 9.17 0.35
C PRO A 48 -8.94 7.89 0.92
N TYR A 49 -7.94 7.37 0.22
CA TYR A 49 -7.20 6.18 0.62
C TYR A 49 -5.72 6.50 0.70
N ALA A 50 -5.08 6.14 1.81
CA ALA A 50 -3.63 6.17 1.91
C ALA A 50 -3.14 4.78 1.53
N ILE A 51 -2.20 4.69 0.61
CA ILE A 51 -1.76 3.41 0.06
C ILE A 51 -0.26 3.31 0.05
N ASP A 52 0.27 2.24 0.63
CA ASP A 52 1.67 1.90 0.53
C ASP A 52 1.82 0.68 -0.36
N CYS A 53 2.79 0.72 -1.27
CA CYS A 53 2.99 -0.33 -2.26
C CYS A 53 4.16 -1.21 -1.84
N LYS A 54 3.93 -2.52 -1.80
CA LYS A 54 4.95 -3.50 -1.44
C LYS A 54 4.92 -4.66 -2.43
N THR A 55 6.09 -5.25 -2.65
CA THR A 55 6.17 -6.54 -3.35
C THR A 55 6.54 -7.59 -2.33
N SER A 56 6.11 -8.82 -2.55
CA SER A 56 6.43 -9.90 -1.63
C SER A 56 6.82 -11.15 -2.40
N ALA A 57 7.89 -11.81 -1.97
CA ALA A 57 8.29 -13.10 -2.51
C ALA A 57 7.63 -14.24 -1.72
N SER A 58 7.06 -13.94 -0.56
CA SER A 58 6.44 -14.91 0.32
C SER A 58 4.93 -14.68 0.39
N PRO A 59 4.13 -15.74 0.54
CA PRO A 59 2.70 -15.57 0.76
C PRO A 59 2.38 -15.01 2.14
N ILE A 60 3.30 -15.11 3.08
CA ILE A 60 3.11 -14.55 4.42
C ILE A 60 3.69 -13.15 4.45
N PHE A 61 2.85 -12.18 4.75
CA PHE A 61 3.25 -10.77 4.81
C PHE A 61 3.11 -10.26 6.25
N PRO A 62 4.23 -10.03 6.95
CA PRO A 62 4.18 -9.57 8.33
C PRO A 62 4.13 -8.05 8.42
N LEU A 63 3.56 -7.55 9.52
CA LEU A 63 3.51 -6.12 9.80
C LEU A 63 4.91 -5.49 9.81
N SER A 64 5.92 -6.26 10.18
CA SER A 64 7.31 -5.79 10.23
C SER A 64 7.87 -5.36 8.87
N ARG A 65 7.17 -5.66 7.77
CA ARG A 65 7.55 -5.17 6.46
C ARG A 65 7.28 -3.66 6.28
N LEU A 66 6.49 -3.08 7.17
CA LEU A 66 6.25 -1.63 7.17
C LEU A 66 7.28 -0.93 8.03
N GLU A 67 7.78 0.20 7.56
CA GLU A 67 8.75 0.99 8.30
C GLU A 67 8.05 1.82 9.38
N GLU A 68 8.82 2.25 10.37
CA GLU A 68 8.26 2.98 11.52
C GLU A 68 7.52 4.25 11.08
N ASN A 69 8.09 4.99 10.13
CA ASN A 69 7.43 6.20 9.64
C ASN A 69 6.11 5.88 8.93
N GLN A 70 6.02 4.71 8.31
CA GLN A 70 4.78 4.28 7.65
C GLN A 70 3.73 3.91 8.69
N LEU A 71 4.11 3.19 9.73
CA LEU A 71 3.21 2.85 10.83
C LEU A 71 2.65 4.12 11.48
N THR A 72 3.53 5.07 11.74
CA THR A 72 3.13 6.35 12.33
C THR A 72 2.14 7.08 11.44
N ALA A 73 2.43 7.14 10.15
CA ALA A 73 1.57 7.84 9.19
C ALA A 73 0.19 7.20 9.08
N PHE A 74 0.13 5.88 9.02
CA PHE A 74 -1.16 5.19 8.94
C PHE A 74 -1.96 5.36 10.23
N ASP A 75 -1.31 5.30 11.38
CA ASP A 75 -2.01 5.50 12.65
C ASP A 75 -2.60 6.91 12.75
N LEU A 76 -1.86 7.92 12.28
CA LEU A 76 -2.36 9.28 12.24
C LEU A 76 -3.52 9.43 11.25
N TRP A 77 -3.41 8.79 10.10
CA TRP A 77 -4.48 8.80 9.10
C TRP A 77 -5.79 8.27 9.69
N LEU A 78 -5.70 7.14 10.40
CA LEU A 78 -6.86 6.55 11.06
C LEU A 78 -7.40 7.46 12.17
N ARG A 79 -6.52 8.10 12.92
CA ARG A 79 -6.92 9.01 14.01
C ARG A 79 -7.65 10.25 13.50
N CYS A 80 -7.34 10.65 12.28
CA CYS A 80 -8.04 11.80 11.66
C CYS A 80 -9.44 11.45 11.20
N GLY A 81 -9.87 10.22 11.39
CA GLY A 81 -11.21 9.78 11.02
C GLY A 81 -11.30 9.10 9.66
N ASN A 82 -10.18 8.98 8.94
CA ASN A 82 -10.16 8.26 7.68
C ASN A 82 -9.96 6.78 7.96
N ARG A 83 -10.84 5.95 7.43
CA ARG A 83 -10.79 4.50 7.69
C ARG A 83 -10.06 3.74 6.58
N ASN A 84 -9.73 4.40 5.50
CA ASN A 84 -9.24 3.74 4.30
C ASN A 84 -7.73 3.90 4.17
N CYS A 85 -6.99 2.94 4.68
CA CYS A 85 -5.55 2.86 4.42
C CYS A 85 -5.21 1.41 4.09
N LEU A 86 -4.46 1.25 3.01
CA LEU A 86 -4.23 -0.05 2.40
C LEU A 86 -2.75 -0.28 2.14
N ILE A 87 -2.37 -1.54 2.21
CA ILE A 87 -1.10 -1.99 1.67
C ILE A 87 -1.42 -2.69 0.35
N ALA A 88 -0.90 -2.16 -0.74
CA ALA A 88 -1.08 -2.74 -2.06
C ALA A 88 0.10 -3.69 -2.31
N ILE A 89 -0.16 -4.97 -2.28
CA ILE A 89 0.89 -5.98 -2.33
C ILE A 89 0.83 -6.74 -3.64
N LYS A 90 1.98 -6.84 -4.32
CA LYS A 90 2.11 -7.72 -5.47
C LYS A 90 2.86 -8.97 -5.04
N TYR A 91 2.20 -10.10 -5.16
CA TYR A 91 2.76 -11.42 -4.86
C TYR A 91 2.34 -12.37 -5.97
N ASN A 92 3.33 -13.04 -6.57
CA ASN A 92 3.08 -14.08 -7.57
C ASN A 92 2.14 -13.60 -8.69
N ASN A 93 2.44 -12.42 -9.25
CA ASN A 93 1.64 -11.79 -10.32
C ASN A 93 0.19 -11.53 -9.94
N THR A 94 -0.06 -11.38 -8.66
CA THR A 94 -1.40 -11.10 -8.14
C THR A 94 -1.35 -9.86 -7.28
N PHE A 95 -2.37 -9.02 -7.42
CA PHE A 95 -2.51 -7.76 -6.70
C PHE A 95 -3.46 -7.94 -5.54
N TYR A 96 -3.01 -7.59 -4.33
CA TYR A 96 -3.81 -7.67 -3.11
C TYR A 96 -3.93 -6.30 -2.47
N GLN A 97 -5.12 -5.95 -2.03
CA GLN A 97 -5.37 -4.73 -1.28
C GLN A 97 -5.66 -5.12 0.16
N VAL A 98 -4.69 -4.90 1.04
CA VAL A 98 -4.77 -5.35 2.43
C VAL A 98 -5.04 -4.15 3.33
N PRO A 99 -6.15 -4.14 4.06
CA PRO A 99 -6.39 -3.05 5.02
C PRO A 99 -5.29 -3.02 6.08
N TYR A 100 -4.75 -1.84 6.30
CA TYR A 100 -3.67 -1.68 7.28
C TYR A 100 -4.11 -2.07 8.69
N ASP A 101 -5.29 -1.63 9.11
CA ASP A 101 -5.77 -1.94 10.46
C ASP A 101 -5.94 -3.43 10.68
N TRP A 102 -6.30 -4.17 9.64
CA TRP A 102 -6.40 -5.62 9.70
C TRP A 102 -5.02 -6.25 9.89
N LEU A 103 -4.05 -5.82 9.09
CA LEU A 103 -2.68 -6.29 9.23
C LEU A 103 -2.10 -5.96 10.61
N ALA A 104 -2.36 -4.73 11.09
CA ALA A 104 -1.87 -4.29 12.41
C ALA A 104 -2.46 -5.15 13.54
N GLU A 105 -3.73 -5.50 13.43
CA GLU A 105 -4.38 -6.33 14.44
C GLU A 105 -3.85 -7.75 14.44
N LYS A 106 -3.67 -8.34 13.26
CA LYS A 106 -3.25 -9.74 13.14
C LYS A 106 -1.74 -9.94 13.23
N GLY A 107 -0.96 -8.90 12.97
CA GLY A 107 0.50 -8.97 12.97
C GLY A 107 1.08 -9.56 11.69
N ARG A 108 0.34 -10.36 10.98
CA ARG A 108 0.73 -10.91 9.68
C ARG A 108 -0.51 -11.47 8.98
N ILE A 109 -0.41 -11.61 7.68
CA ILE A 109 -1.49 -12.18 6.87
C ILE A 109 -0.92 -13.21 5.91
N ASP A 110 -1.79 -14.12 5.51
CA ASP A 110 -1.49 -15.12 4.48
C ASP A 110 -2.22 -14.70 3.20
N LEU A 111 -1.47 -14.24 2.21
CA LEU A 111 -2.05 -13.75 0.96
C LEU A 111 -2.84 -14.81 0.21
N ARG A 112 -2.47 -16.08 0.41
CA ARG A 112 -3.19 -17.17 -0.25
C ARG A 112 -4.64 -17.30 0.22
N LYS A 113 -4.95 -16.74 1.38
CA LYS A 113 -6.30 -16.78 1.96
C LYS A 113 -7.10 -15.52 1.62
N MET A 114 -6.55 -14.65 0.80
CA MET A 114 -7.21 -13.40 0.40
C MET A 114 -7.60 -13.46 -1.06
N ASN A 115 -8.55 -12.61 -1.43
CA ASN A 115 -8.93 -12.45 -2.82
C ASN A 115 -7.98 -11.46 -3.49
N GLY A 116 -7.28 -11.90 -4.51
CA GLY A 116 -6.38 -11.07 -5.28
C GLY A 116 -6.83 -11.01 -6.73
N GLU A 117 -6.19 -10.11 -7.49
CA GLU A 117 -6.44 -9.95 -8.92
C GLU A 117 -5.16 -10.25 -9.67
N GLU A 118 -5.24 -11.06 -10.71
CA GLU A 118 -4.09 -11.28 -11.58
C GLU A 118 -3.71 -10.00 -12.31
N VAL A 119 -2.42 -9.78 -12.42
CA VAL A 119 -1.88 -8.60 -13.12
C VAL A 119 -0.84 -8.99 -14.15
#